data_417755ff5f79f6408f4acce826ed3d94
#
_entry.id   417755ff5f79f6408f4acce826ed3d94
#
_cell.length_a   1.000
_cell.length_b   1.000
_cell.length_c   1.000
_cell.angle_alpha   90.00
_cell.angle_beta   90.00
_cell.angle_gamma   90.00
#
_symmetry.space_group_name_H-M   'P 1'
#
loop_
_entity.id
_entity.type
_entity.pdbx_description
1 polymer ?
#
loop_
_entity_poly.entity_id
_entity_poly.type
_entity_poly.pdbx_seq_one_letter_code
_entity_poly.pdbx_strand_id
1 'polypeptide(L)'
;MANLDLTKYGITGTVEIVHNPSYDVLFAEETKAGLAGFEKGQVTELDAVNVMTGIYTGRSPKDKFMVKDATSENTVWWTSEEYKNDNKPVTTEAWKELKALAAKELSNKKLYVVDGYCGANKATCLKVRFIMEVAWQAHFVTNMFIRPSKEQLENFEPDFVVYNASKAKVENYKELGLNSETAVVFNLTTKEQVILNTWYGGEMKKGMFSMMNYFNPLRGIASMHCSANTNMDETESAIFFGLSGTGKTTLSTDPKRKLIGDDEHGWDNEGVFNYEGGCYAKVINLDKESEPDIYNAIRRDALLENVTVDAEGKINFADKSVTENTRVSYPIHHIENIVKPVSKGPHAKQVIFLSADAFGVLPPVSILNPEQAQYYFLSGFTAKLAGTERGITEPTPTFSACFGAAFLSLHPTKYAEELVKKMEMTGAKAYLVNTGWNGTGKRISIRDTRGIIDAILDGSIEKAPTKTIPYFDFVVPTELPGVDPKILDPRDTYECACQWEEKAKDLAGRFIKNFSKFTGNEAGKALVAAGPKL
;
A
#
# COMPACT_ATOMS: atom_id res chain seq x y z
N MET A 1 0.45 -30.71 -19.47
CA MET A 1 0.24 -30.17 -18.10
C MET A 1 -0.76 -31.08 -17.42
N ALA A 2 -0.49 -31.53 -16.19
CA ALA A 2 -1.48 -32.30 -15.44
C ALA A 2 -2.72 -31.40 -15.23
N ASN A 3 -3.92 -31.95 -15.42
CA ASN A 3 -5.16 -31.23 -15.18
C ASN A 3 -5.18 -30.81 -13.70
N LEU A 4 -5.24 -29.50 -13.43
CA LEU A 4 -5.31 -28.96 -12.09
C LEU A 4 -6.62 -29.45 -11.43
N ASP A 5 -6.50 -30.19 -10.33
CA ASP A 5 -7.65 -30.65 -9.56
C ASP A 5 -8.09 -29.59 -8.54
N LEU A 6 -9.29 -29.01 -8.74
CA LEU A 6 -9.89 -28.02 -7.85
C LEU A 6 -10.85 -28.66 -6.82
N THR A 7 -11.09 -29.97 -6.86
CA THR A 7 -12.01 -30.64 -5.93
C THR A 7 -11.51 -30.56 -4.48
N LYS A 8 -10.17 -30.56 -4.29
CA LYS A 8 -9.56 -30.34 -2.97
C LYS A 8 -9.90 -28.98 -2.34
N TYR A 9 -10.34 -28.01 -3.14
CA TYR A 9 -10.80 -26.70 -2.70
C TYR A 9 -12.34 -26.61 -2.55
N GLY A 10 -13.05 -27.74 -2.73
CA GLY A 10 -14.51 -27.80 -2.71
C GLY A 10 -15.19 -27.33 -4.00
N ILE A 11 -14.43 -27.10 -5.07
CA ILE A 11 -14.93 -26.64 -6.37
C ILE A 11 -15.09 -27.87 -7.27
N THR A 12 -16.31 -28.09 -7.77
CA THR A 12 -16.67 -29.29 -8.55
C THR A 12 -17.29 -28.94 -9.90
N GLY A 13 -17.31 -29.88 -10.83
CA GLY A 13 -17.97 -29.72 -12.13
C GLY A 13 -17.35 -28.62 -13.00
N THR A 14 -16.08 -28.32 -12.85
CA THR A 14 -15.39 -27.28 -13.63
C THR A 14 -15.42 -27.64 -15.11
N VAL A 15 -15.95 -26.72 -15.93
CA VAL A 15 -16.09 -26.90 -17.38
C VAL A 15 -14.76 -26.76 -18.10
N GLU A 16 -13.98 -25.76 -17.71
CA GLU A 16 -12.65 -25.46 -18.27
C GLU A 16 -11.82 -24.70 -17.23
N ILE A 17 -10.54 -24.99 -17.16
CA ILE A 17 -9.56 -24.23 -16.34
C ILE A 17 -8.54 -23.59 -17.27
N VAL A 18 -8.54 -22.26 -17.29
CA VAL A 18 -7.49 -21.46 -17.92
C VAL A 18 -6.43 -21.18 -16.85
N HIS A 19 -5.38 -22.02 -16.84
CA HIS A 19 -4.35 -22.00 -15.80
C HIS A 19 -3.12 -21.23 -16.26
N ASN A 20 -2.75 -20.21 -15.51
CA ASN A 20 -1.61 -19.33 -15.77
C ASN A 20 -1.58 -18.79 -17.21
N PRO A 21 -2.66 -18.13 -17.67
CA PRO A 21 -2.77 -17.64 -19.04
C PRO A 21 -1.70 -16.61 -19.36
N SER A 22 -1.29 -16.57 -20.62
CA SER A 22 -0.49 -15.44 -21.13
C SER A 22 -1.33 -14.17 -21.27
N TYR A 23 -0.68 -13.01 -21.39
CA TYR A 23 -1.37 -11.75 -21.64
C TYR A 23 -2.24 -11.77 -22.90
N ASP A 24 -1.79 -12.44 -23.96
CA ASP A 24 -2.59 -12.57 -25.20
C ASP A 24 -3.88 -13.38 -24.97
N VAL A 25 -3.81 -14.45 -24.18
CA VAL A 25 -4.99 -15.23 -23.79
C VAL A 25 -5.93 -14.39 -22.93
N LEU A 26 -5.40 -13.68 -21.94
CA LEU A 26 -6.19 -12.79 -21.07
C LEU A 26 -6.87 -11.70 -21.88
N PHE A 27 -6.14 -11.01 -22.75
CA PHE A 27 -6.70 -9.98 -23.62
C PHE A 27 -7.84 -10.52 -24.50
N ALA A 28 -7.65 -11.70 -25.13
CA ALA A 28 -8.68 -12.32 -25.94
C ALA A 28 -9.93 -12.72 -25.11
N GLU A 29 -9.73 -13.20 -23.89
CA GLU A 29 -10.81 -13.64 -23.00
C GLU A 29 -11.60 -12.46 -22.44
N GLU A 30 -10.97 -11.36 -22.04
CA GLU A 30 -11.63 -10.22 -21.40
C GLU A 30 -12.27 -9.23 -22.39
N THR A 31 -11.90 -9.32 -23.69
CA THR A 31 -12.42 -8.46 -24.76
C THR A 31 -13.29 -9.20 -25.77
N LYS A 32 -13.52 -10.51 -25.62
CA LYS A 32 -14.28 -11.30 -26.58
C LYS A 32 -15.73 -10.83 -26.72
N ALA A 33 -16.29 -11.02 -27.90
CA ALA A 33 -17.68 -10.71 -28.17
C ALA A 33 -18.62 -11.52 -27.26
N GLY A 34 -19.74 -10.91 -26.87
CA GLY A 34 -20.75 -11.56 -26.02
C GLY A 34 -20.56 -11.38 -24.52
N LEU A 35 -19.46 -10.82 -24.06
CA LEU A 35 -19.32 -10.40 -22.66
C LEU A 35 -20.23 -9.19 -22.37
N ALA A 36 -20.83 -9.19 -21.17
CA ALA A 36 -21.74 -8.15 -20.73
C ALA A 36 -21.43 -7.70 -19.29
N GLY A 37 -21.94 -6.52 -18.92
CA GLY A 37 -21.77 -5.98 -17.58
C GLY A 37 -20.31 -5.79 -17.19
N PHE A 38 -19.97 -6.17 -15.96
CA PHE A 38 -18.65 -5.99 -15.39
C PHE A 38 -17.62 -7.04 -15.85
N GLU A 39 -18.00 -8.02 -16.66
CA GLU A 39 -17.05 -8.95 -17.26
C GLU A 39 -16.36 -8.38 -18.50
N LYS A 40 -17.01 -7.39 -19.15
CA LYS A 40 -16.55 -6.85 -20.42
C LYS A 40 -15.39 -5.88 -20.23
N GLY A 41 -14.26 -6.19 -20.84
CA GLY A 41 -13.17 -5.26 -21.07
C GLY A 41 -13.36 -4.44 -22.35
N GLN A 42 -13.02 -3.16 -22.29
CA GLN A 42 -13.01 -2.25 -23.44
C GLN A 42 -11.57 -1.89 -23.79
N VAL A 43 -11.18 -2.13 -25.04
CA VAL A 43 -9.87 -1.72 -25.54
C VAL A 43 -9.83 -0.20 -25.71
N THR A 44 -8.76 0.43 -25.24
CA THR A 44 -8.57 1.87 -25.30
C THR A 44 -7.64 2.29 -26.45
N GLU A 45 -7.59 3.60 -26.73
CA GLU A 45 -6.66 4.20 -27.70
C GLU A 45 -5.17 3.96 -27.39
N LEU A 46 -4.85 3.60 -26.13
CA LEU A 46 -3.48 3.26 -25.69
C LEU A 46 -3.22 1.73 -25.69
N ASP A 47 -4.11 0.95 -26.31
CA ASP A 47 -4.05 -0.52 -26.35
C ASP A 47 -4.13 -1.22 -24.98
N ALA A 48 -4.44 -0.48 -23.93
CA ALA A 48 -4.78 -1.02 -22.61
C ALA A 48 -6.26 -1.40 -22.54
N VAL A 49 -6.62 -2.33 -21.68
CA VAL A 49 -8.03 -2.71 -21.43
C VAL A 49 -8.58 -1.93 -20.25
N ASN A 50 -9.78 -1.39 -20.37
CA ASN A 50 -10.51 -0.76 -19.28
C ASN A 50 -11.69 -1.63 -18.85
N VAL A 51 -11.90 -1.76 -17.55
CA VAL A 51 -12.99 -2.53 -16.94
C VAL A 51 -13.72 -1.71 -15.88
N MET A 52 -14.96 -2.10 -15.60
CA MET A 52 -15.75 -1.51 -14.52
C MET A 52 -15.89 -2.51 -13.37
N THR A 53 -15.74 -2.02 -12.13
CA THR A 53 -15.80 -2.85 -10.93
C THR A 53 -17.13 -2.78 -10.17
N GLY A 54 -18.15 -2.21 -10.78
CA GLY A 54 -19.49 -2.11 -10.20
C GLY A 54 -19.60 -1.06 -9.10
N ILE A 55 -20.39 -1.35 -8.08
CA ILE A 55 -20.64 -0.41 -6.98
C ILE A 55 -19.43 -0.21 -6.08
N TYR A 56 -18.50 -1.16 -6.06
CA TYR A 56 -17.25 -1.05 -5.31
C TYR A 56 -16.12 -0.60 -6.22
N THR A 57 -15.86 0.69 -6.22
CA THR A 57 -14.73 1.30 -6.96
C THR A 57 -13.48 1.46 -6.11
N GLY A 58 -13.46 0.82 -4.94
CA GLY A 58 -12.39 0.77 -3.97
C GLY A 58 -12.60 -0.39 -3.01
N ARG A 59 -11.65 -0.62 -2.12
CA ARG A 59 -11.77 -1.63 -1.07
C ARG A 59 -12.92 -1.30 -0.12
N SER A 60 -13.46 -2.34 0.51
CA SER A 60 -14.49 -2.22 1.53
C SER A 60 -13.96 -2.65 2.92
N PRO A 61 -13.28 -1.76 3.68
CA PRO A 61 -12.77 -2.08 5.01
C PRO A 61 -13.86 -2.50 6.00
N LYS A 62 -15.09 -2.02 5.80
CA LYS A 62 -16.24 -2.39 6.62
C LYS A 62 -16.63 -3.86 6.48
N ASP A 63 -16.31 -4.48 5.34
CA ASP A 63 -16.63 -5.86 5.01
C ASP A 63 -15.44 -6.81 5.12
N LYS A 64 -14.31 -6.33 5.69
CA LYS A 64 -13.14 -7.13 6.00
C LYS A 64 -13.29 -7.82 7.36
N PHE A 65 -13.01 -9.13 7.38
CA PHE A 65 -13.07 -9.96 8.59
C PHE A 65 -11.92 -10.95 8.63
N MET A 66 -11.57 -11.40 9.83
CA MET A 66 -10.62 -12.49 10.07
C MET A 66 -11.25 -13.54 10.97
N VAL A 67 -11.00 -14.82 10.68
CA VAL A 67 -11.45 -15.92 11.55
C VAL A 67 -10.74 -15.81 12.89
N LYS A 68 -11.52 -15.79 13.96
CA LYS A 68 -10.99 -15.82 15.32
C LYS A 68 -10.98 -17.26 15.83
N ASP A 69 -9.79 -17.81 15.91
CA ASP A 69 -9.52 -19.18 16.37
C ASP A 69 -8.25 -19.24 17.23
N ALA A 70 -7.81 -20.43 17.59
CA ALA A 70 -6.62 -20.61 18.43
C ALA A 70 -5.33 -20.00 17.84
N THR A 71 -5.20 -19.90 16.51
CA THR A 71 -4.04 -19.29 15.85
C THR A 71 -4.07 -17.77 15.96
N SER A 72 -5.23 -17.17 15.72
CA SER A 72 -5.40 -15.73 15.56
C SER A 72 -5.76 -14.99 16.86
N GLU A 73 -6.37 -15.68 17.81
CA GLU A 73 -6.96 -15.08 19.01
C GLU A 73 -6.00 -14.18 19.77
N ASN A 74 -4.76 -14.63 19.97
CA ASN A 74 -3.75 -13.94 20.79
C ASN A 74 -2.69 -13.19 19.93
N THR A 75 -2.77 -13.24 18.60
CA THR A 75 -1.78 -12.65 17.73
C THR A 75 -2.33 -11.45 16.95
N VAL A 76 -3.57 -11.51 16.51
CA VAL A 76 -4.21 -10.43 15.75
C VAL A 76 -4.55 -9.26 16.67
N TRP A 77 -4.28 -8.06 16.20
CA TRP A 77 -4.73 -6.83 16.85
C TRP A 77 -6.20 -6.58 16.52
N TRP A 78 -7.07 -7.17 17.33
CA TRP A 78 -8.51 -7.12 17.13
C TRP A 78 -9.08 -5.73 17.39
N THR A 79 -10.12 -5.37 16.62
CA THR A 79 -10.92 -4.18 16.92
C THR A 79 -11.58 -4.31 18.29
N SER A 80 -11.63 -3.22 19.04
CA SER A 80 -12.26 -3.15 20.36
C SER A 80 -13.04 -1.84 20.52
N GLU A 81 -13.75 -1.68 21.62
CA GLU A 81 -14.41 -0.41 21.94
C GLU A 81 -13.41 0.73 22.11
N GLU A 82 -12.25 0.43 22.69
CA GLU A 82 -11.18 1.39 22.95
C GLU A 82 -10.38 1.74 21.68
N TYR A 83 -10.12 0.75 20.82
CA TYR A 83 -9.28 0.89 19.62
C TYR A 83 -9.97 0.32 18.40
N LYS A 84 -10.65 1.17 17.65
CA LYS A 84 -11.29 0.79 16.39
C LYS A 84 -10.24 0.57 15.31
N ASN A 85 -10.30 -0.60 14.65
CA ASN A 85 -9.52 -0.94 13.47
C ASN A 85 -10.31 -1.89 12.55
N ASP A 86 -9.72 -2.30 11.43
CA ASP A 86 -10.40 -3.12 10.43
C ASP A 86 -10.26 -4.63 10.66
N ASN A 87 -9.67 -5.07 11.79
CA ASN A 87 -9.54 -6.49 12.12
C ASN A 87 -10.76 -6.97 12.93
N LYS A 88 -11.86 -7.18 12.23
CA LYS A 88 -13.10 -7.67 12.83
C LYS A 88 -13.12 -9.19 12.88
N PRO A 89 -13.54 -9.80 14.00
CA PRO A 89 -13.60 -11.25 14.12
C PRO A 89 -14.82 -11.82 13.40
N VAL A 90 -14.67 -13.03 12.88
CA VAL A 90 -15.74 -13.89 12.41
C VAL A 90 -15.53 -15.30 12.98
N THR A 91 -16.60 -16.06 13.20
CA THR A 91 -16.53 -17.40 13.77
C THR A 91 -16.04 -18.42 12.74
N THR A 92 -15.54 -19.56 13.20
CA THR A 92 -15.15 -20.68 12.33
C THR A 92 -16.36 -21.26 11.58
N GLU A 93 -17.53 -21.23 12.18
CA GLU A 93 -18.79 -21.69 11.56
C GLU A 93 -19.18 -20.78 10.39
N ALA A 94 -19.19 -19.46 10.62
CA ALA A 94 -19.44 -18.48 9.54
C ALA A 94 -18.41 -18.60 8.40
N TRP A 95 -17.14 -18.80 8.72
CA TRP A 95 -16.12 -19.07 7.74
C TRP A 95 -16.44 -20.28 6.84
N LYS A 96 -16.87 -21.40 7.43
CA LYS A 96 -17.25 -22.61 6.67
C LYS A 96 -18.38 -22.33 5.69
N GLU A 97 -19.40 -21.58 6.10
CA GLU A 97 -20.51 -21.20 5.23
C GLU A 97 -20.05 -20.28 4.09
N LEU A 98 -19.24 -19.26 4.38
CA LEU A 98 -18.73 -18.32 3.37
C LEU A 98 -17.81 -19.02 2.36
N LYS A 99 -16.94 -19.93 2.83
CA LYS A 99 -16.12 -20.75 1.93
C LYS A 99 -16.95 -21.67 1.07
N ALA A 100 -17.97 -22.31 1.62
CA ALA A 100 -18.89 -23.16 0.87
C ALA A 100 -19.66 -22.37 -0.19
N LEU A 101 -20.11 -21.15 0.13
CA LEU A 101 -20.75 -20.23 -0.81
C LEU A 101 -19.81 -19.86 -1.96
N ALA A 102 -18.56 -19.50 -1.66
CA ALA A 102 -17.56 -19.21 -2.69
C ALA A 102 -17.27 -20.42 -3.59
N ALA A 103 -17.08 -21.61 -3.01
CA ALA A 103 -16.84 -22.83 -3.75
C ALA A 103 -18.04 -23.21 -4.64
N LYS A 104 -19.27 -23.03 -4.14
CA LYS A 104 -20.49 -23.23 -4.91
C LYS A 104 -20.58 -22.29 -6.10
N GLU A 105 -20.31 -20.99 -5.90
CA GLU A 105 -20.29 -19.99 -6.97
C GLU A 105 -19.29 -20.34 -8.06
N LEU A 106 -18.10 -20.77 -7.67
CA LEU A 106 -17.01 -21.13 -8.59
C LEU A 106 -17.17 -22.53 -9.23
N SER A 107 -18.16 -23.33 -8.81
CA SER A 107 -18.42 -24.66 -9.39
C SER A 107 -19.23 -24.60 -10.69
N ASN A 108 -19.09 -25.63 -11.53
CA ASN A 108 -19.82 -25.81 -12.80
C ASN A 108 -19.59 -24.67 -13.81
N LYS A 109 -18.40 -24.08 -13.83
CA LYS A 109 -18.05 -22.95 -14.68
C LYS A 109 -16.68 -23.11 -15.34
N LYS A 110 -16.41 -22.25 -16.30
CA LYS A 110 -15.06 -21.92 -16.76
C LYS A 110 -14.40 -21.05 -15.70
N LEU A 111 -13.18 -21.40 -15.31
CA LEU A 111 -12.40 -20.71 -14.29
C LEU A 111 -11.03 -20.26 -14.82
N TYR A 112 -10.55 -19.17 -14.26
CA TYR A 112 -9.19 -18.69 -14.42
C TYR A 112 -8.45 -18.94 -13.12
N VAL A 113 -7.32 -19.63 -13.20
CA VAL A 113 -6.46 -19.91 -12.05
C VAL A 113 -5.08 -19.33 -12.31
N VAL A 114 -4.63 -18.45 -11.43
CA VAL A 114 -3.31 -17.83 -11.52
C VAL A 114 -2.50 -18.18 -10.29
N ASP A 115 -1.31 -18.72 -10.51
CA ASP A 115 -0.32 -19.00 -9.48
C ASP A 115 0.74 -17.90 -9.52
N GLY A 116 1.02 -17.29 -8.36
CA GLY A 116 1.97 -16.19 -8.25
C GLY A 116 2.72 -16.20 -6.94
N TYR A 117 3.77 -15.41 -6.87
CA TYR A 117 4.48 -15.13 -5.63
C TYR A 117 4.11 -13.74 -5.09
N CYS A 118 3.86 -13.65 -3.79
CA CYS A 118 3.86 -12.41 -3.04
C CYS A 118 5.19 -12.31 -2.30
N GLY A 119 6.08 -11.43 -2.76
CA GLY A 119 7.45 -11.27 -2.26
C GLY A 119 8.54 -11.77 -3.20
N ALA A 120 9.49 -10.91 -3.52
CA ALA A 120 10.59 -11.20 -4.45
C ALA A 120 11.71 -12.06 -3.82
N ASN A 121 11.75 -12.21 -2.49
CA ASN A 121 12.70 -13.09 -1.83
C ASN A 121 12.14 -14.51 -1.72
N LYS A 122 12.78 -15.48 -2.38
CA LYS A 122 12.33 -16.88 -2.40
C LYS A 122 12.21 -17.53 -1.03
N ALA A 123 13.06 -17.15 -0.07
CA ALA A 123 13.06 -17.71 1.27
C ALA A 123 11.83 -17.29 2.09
N THR A 124 11.22 -16.17 1.75
CA THR A 124 10.16 -15.52 2.54
C THR A 124 8.89 -15.21 1.76
N CYS A 125 8.88 -15.48 0.44
CA CYS A 125 7.69 -15.28 -0.39
C CYS A 125 6.54 -16.20 0.04
N LEU A 126 5.33 -15.74 -0.26
CA LEU A 126 4.12 -16.52 -0.14
C LEU A 126 3.71 -17.00 -1.53
N LYS A 127 3.57 -18.30 -1.73
CA LYS A 127 3.05 -18.89 -2.96
C LYS A 127 1.53 -18.85 -2.91
N VAL A 128 0.92 -18.11 -3.82
CA VAL A 128 -0.52 -17.85 -3.80
C VAL A 128 -1.20 -18.41 -5.05
N ARG A 129 -2.29 -19.12 -4.85
CA ARG A 129 -3.20 -19.54 -5.92
C ARG A 129 -4.47 -18.72 -5.88
N PHE A 130 -4.76 -18.02 -6.96
CA PHE A 130 -5.99 -17.26 -7.14
C PHE A 130 -6.95 -18.03 -8.03
N ILE A 131 -8.18 -18.24 -7.57
CA ILE A 131 -9.25 -18.95 -8.30
C ILE A 131 -10.38 -17.97 -8.52
N MET A 132 -10.76 -17.73 -9.79
CA MET A 132 -11.76 -16.71 -10.15
C MET A 132 -12.49 -17.09 -11.43
N GLU A 133 -13.66 -16.50 -11.64
CA GLU A 133 -14.51 -16.73 -12.81
C GLU A 133 -14.47 -15.60 -13.85
N VAL A 134 -13.72 -14.52 -13.59
CA VAL A 134 -13.65 -13.33 -14.44
C VAL A 134 -12.25 -13.15 -15.01
N ALA A 135 -12.14 -13.06 -16.33
CA ALA A 135 -10.84 -13.01 -17.04
C ALA A 135 -9.99 -11.80 -16.65
N TRP A 136 -10.56 -10.61 -16.59
CA TRP A 136 -9.79 -9.41 -16.25
C TRP A 136 -9.31 -9.39 -14.78
N GLN A 137 -9.97 -10.13 -13.87
CA GLN A 137 -9.45 -10.30 -12.51
C GLN A 137 -8.18 -11.16 -12.52
N ALA A 138 -8.09 -12.14 -13.41
CA ALA A 138 -6.86 -12.89 -13.64
C ALA A 138 -5.77 -12.01 -14.28
N HIS A 139 -6.13 -11.09 -15.17
CA HIS A 139 -5.21 -10.09 -15.71
C HIS A 139 -4.66 -9.18 -14.59
N PHE A 140 -5.52 -8.66 -13.73
CA PHE A 140 -5.12 -7.88 -12.56
C PHE A 140 -4.10 -8.63 -11.69
N VAL A 141 -4.39 -9.87 -11.34
CA VAL A 141 -3.49 -10.73 -10.54
C VAL A 141 -2.16 -10.96 -11.26
N THR A 142 -2.20 -11.19 -12.57
CA THR A 142 -0.99 -11.38 -13.39
C THR A 142 -0.11 -10.13 -13.41
N ASN A 143 -0.71 -8.95 -13.38
CA ASN A 143 0.03 -7.69 -13.25
C ASN A 143 0.62 -7.52 -11.85
N MET A 144 -0.16 -7.81 -10.81
CA MET A 144 0.19 -7.40 -9.45
C MET A 144 1.08 -8.38 -8.69
N PHE A 145 1.08 -9.66 -9.04
CA PHE A 145 1.90 -10.67 -8.36
C PHE A 145 3.08 -11.10 -9.22
N ILE A 146 4.16 -11.52 -8.54
CA ILE A 146 5.37 -11.96 -9.22
C ILE A 146 5.08 -13.26 -9.95
N ARG A 147 5.33 -13.29 -11.25
CA ARG A 147 5.07 -14.44 -12.10
C ARG A 147 6.16 -15.49 -11.94
N PRO A 148 5.82 -16.74 -11.58
CA PRO A 148 6.77 -17.81 -11.54
C PRO A 148 7.29 -18.17 -12.95
N SER A 149 8.51 -18.71 -13.04
CA SER A 149 8.99 -19.31 -14.29
C SER A 149 8.24 -20.62 -14.59
N LYS A 150 8.38 -21.13 -15.82
CA LYS A 150 7.74 -22.39 -16.20
C LYS A 150 8.18 -23.55 -15.31
N GLU A 151 9.46 -23.61 -14.97
CA GLU A 151 10.03 -24.62 -14.07
C GLU A 151 9.48 -24.51 -12.65
N GLN A 152 9.23 -23.30 -12.18
CA GLN A 152 8.62 -23.05 -10.85
C GLN A 152 7.14 -23.46 -10.80
N LEU A 153 6.46 -23.45 -11.95
CA LEU A 153 5.05 -23.83 -12.06
C LEU A 153 4.84 -25.36 -12.18
N GLU A 154 5.85 -26.15 -12.56
CA GLU A 154 5.71 -27.60 -12.78
C GLU A 154 5.21 -28.33 -11.53
N ASN A 155 5.63 -27.93 -10.35
CA ASN A 155 5.23 -28.53 -9.06
C ASN A 155 4.77 -27.45 -8.08
N PHE A 156 3.97 -26.50 -8.55
CA PHE A 156 3.51 -25.40 -7.73
C PHE A 156 2.46 -25.86 -6.72
N GLU A 157 2.83 -25.90 -5.45
CA GLU A 157 1.90 -26.08 -4.34
C GLU A 157 1.74 -24.74 -3.61
N PRO A 158 0.53 -24.17 -3.53
CA PRO A 158 0.31 -22.88 -2.90
C PRO A 158 0.44 -22.97 -1.38
N ASP A 159 1.02 -21.92 -0.79
CA ASP A 159 0.97 -21.68 0.66
C ASP A 159 -0.33 -21.01 1.08
N PHE A 160 -0.96 -20.29 0.15
CA PHE A 160 -2.19 -19.53 0.38
C PHE A 160 -3.13 -19.62 -0.82
N VAL A 161 -4.45 -19.70 -0.58
CA VAL A 161 -5.46 -19.79 -1.64
C VAL A 161 -6.47 -18.66 -1.54
N VAL A 162 -6.75 -17.99 -2.65
CA VAL A 162 -7.76 -16.92 -2.75
C VAL A 162 -8.91 -17.38 -3.62
N TYR A 163 -10.11 -17.40 -3.04
CA TYR A 163 -11.37 -17.67 -3.73
C TYR A 163 -12.04 -16.33 -4.05
N ASN A 164 -11.98 -15.90 -5.30
CA ASN A 164 -12.62 -14.65 -5.72
C ASN A 164 -13.95 -14.95 -6.42
N ALA A 165 -15.02 -14.98 -5.64
CA ALA A 165 -16.38 -15.26 -6.08
C ALA A 165 -17.21 -13.96 -6.13
N SER A 166 -16.80 -13.02 -7.00
CA SER A 166 -17.33 -11.65 -7.08
C SER A 166 -18.84 -11.56 -7.29
N LYS A 167 -19.44 -12.59 -7.88
CA LYS A 167 -20.89 -12.61 -8.20
C LYS A 167 -21.76 -13.12 -7.06
N ALA A 168 -21.17 -13.84 -6.10
CA ALA A 168 -21.92 -14.39 -4.97
C ALA A 168 -22.24 -13.33 -3.93
N LYS A 169 -23.48 -13.31 -3.43
CA LYS A 169 -23.93 -12.45 -2.34
C LYS A 169 -24.19 -13.26 -1.09
N VAL A 170 -23.87 -12.69 0.06
CA VAL A 170 -24.16 -13.28 1.37
C VAL A 170 -25.52 -12.82 1.84
N GLU A 171 -26.59 -13.52 1.46
CA GLU A 171 -27.96 -13.12 1.78
C GLU A 171 -28.24 -13.11 3.28
N ASN A 172 -27.70 -14.10 4.02
CA ASN A 172 -27.85 -14.25 5.48
C ASN A 172 -26.74 -13.54 6.28
N TYR A 173 -26.16 -12.46 5.76
CA TYR A 173 -25.02 -11.78 6.36
C TYR A 173 -25.23 -11.37 7.83
N LYS A 174 -26.47 -10.99 8.22
CA LYS A 174 -26.79 -10.60 9.60
C LYS A 174 -26.64 -11.76 10.58
N GLU A 175 -27.06 -12.95 10.16
CA GLU A 175 -26.97 -14.17 10.96
C GLU A 175 -25.50 -14.59 11.17
N LEU A 176 -24.65 -14.31 10.17
CA LEU A 176 -23.21 -14.57 10.23
C LEU A 176 -22.41 -13.45 10.94
N GLY A 177 -23.06 -12.40 11.42
CA GLY A 177 -22.40 -11.27 12.08
C GLY A 177 -21.61 -10.36 11.15
N LEU A 178 -21.95 -10.34 9.85
CA LEU A 178 -21.28 -9.52 8.84
C LEU A 178 -21.95 -8.14 8.70
N ASN A 179 -21.25 -7.22 8.07
CA ASN A 179 -21.70 -5.84 7.89
C ASN A 179 -22.70 -5.68 6.74
N SER A 180 -22.54 -6.46 5.66
CA SER A 180 -23.37 -6.40 4.47
C SER A 180 -23.35 -7.72 3.70
N GLU A 181 -24.04 -7.79 2.56
CA GLU A 181 -24.01 -8.91 1.60
C GLU A 181 -22.59 -9.16 1.01
N THR A 182 -21.64 -8.25 1.27
CA THR A 182 -20.26 -8.33 0.81
C THR A 182 -19.37 -8.83 1.93
N ALA A 183 -18.42 -9.71 1.61
CA ALA A 183 -17.48 -10.23 2.60
C ALA A 183 -16.09 -10.45 1.99
N VAL A 184 -15.07 -9.97 2.70
CA VAL A 184 -13.65 -10.22 2.43
C VAL A 184 -13.07 -10.84 3.69
N VAL A 185 -12.91 -12.15 3.71
CA VAL A 185 -12.63 -12.91 4.92
C VAL A 185 -11.35 -13.71 4.80
N PHE A 186 -10.53 -13.65 5.84
CA PHE A 186 -9.25 -14.34 5.92
C PHE A 186 -9.29 -15.42 7.00
N ASN A 187 -8.74 -16.58 6.69
CA ASN A 187 -8.45 -17.63 7.66
C ASN A 187 -6.94 -17.86 7.73
N LEU A 188 -6.33 -17.48 8.84
CA LEU A 188 -4.89 -17.58 9.05
C LEU A 188 -4.43 -19.03 9.30
N THR A 189 -5.31 -19.87 9.84
CA THR A 189 -5.02 -21.29 10.12
C THR A 189 -4.99 -22.10 8.85
N THR A 190 -6.00 -21.95 7.99
CA THR A 190 -6.07 -22.68 6.70
C THR A 190 -5.34 -21.95 5.59
N LYS A 191 -4.90 -20.72 5.83
CA LYS A 191 -4.23 -19.85 4.85
C LYS A 191 -5.07 -19.65 3.59
N GLU A 192 -6.25 -19.10 3.79
CA GLU A 192 -7.23 -18.89 2.73
C GLU A 192 -7.89 -17.51 2.87
N GLN A 193 -8.27 -16.95 1.72
CA GLN A 193 -9.11 -15.75 1.61
C GLN A 193 -10.32 -16.05 0.76
N VAL A 194 -11.48 -15.57 1.18
CA VAL A 194 -12.72 -15.59 0.40
C VAL A 194 -13.15 -14.16 0.12
N ILE A 195 -13.46 -13.85 -1.14
CA ILE A 195 -13.97 -12.55 -1.59
C ILE A 195 -15.35 -12.77 -2.22
N LEU A 196 -16.37 -12.11 -1.68
CA LEU A 196 -17.77 -12.25 -2.09
C LEU A 196 -18.38 -10.88 -2.37
N ASN A 197 -19.12 -10.75 -3.46
CA ASN A 197 -19.92 -9.59 -3.87
C ASN A 197 -19.13 -8.28 -4.05
N THR A 198 -17.85 -8.36 -4.37
CA THR A 198 -17.07 -7.21 -4.84
C THR A 198 -16.21 -7.59 -6.02
N TRP A 199 -16.15 -6.72 -7.03
CA TRP A 199 -15.37 -6.94 -8.24
C TRP A 199 -14.02 -6.24 -8.19
N TYR A 200 -13.80 -5.37 -7.21
CA TYR A 200 -12.61 -4.55 -7.11
C TYR A 200 -11.34 -5.39 -6.93
N GLY A 201 -10.43 -5.33 -7.91
CA GLY A 201 -9.20 -6.12 -7.94
C GLY A 201 -8.29 -5.90 -6.73
N GLY A 202 -8.29 -4.69 -6.19
CA GLY A 202 -7.50 -4.31 -5.03
C GLY A 202 -7.76 -5.11 -3.75
N GLU A 203 -8.89 -5.84 -3.64
CA GLU A 203 -9.13 -6.74 -2.49
C GLU A 203 -8.18 -7.95 -2.50
N MET A 204 -7.83 -8.49 -3.67
CA MET A 204 -6.84 -9.57 -3.79
C MET A 204 -5.43 -9.05 -3.46
N LYS A 205 -5.05 -7.89 -4.02
CA LYS A 205 -3.75 -7.26 -3.78
C LYS A 205 -3.54 -6.94 -2.30
N LYS A 206 -4.41 -6.13 -1.73
CA LYS A 206 -4.29 -5.65 -0.34
C LYS A 206 -4.59 -6.74 0.69
N GLY A 207 -5.36 -7.75 0.29
CA GLY A 207 -5.54 -8.96 1.09
C GLY A 207 -4.22 -9.68 1.32
N MET A 208 -3.45 -9.91 0.27
CA MET A 208 -2.13 -10.56 0.41
C MET A 208 -1.13 -9.66 1.13
N PHE A 209 -1.18 -8.34 0.95
CA PHE A 209 -0.39 -7.42 1.76
C PHE A 209 -0.70 -7.54 3.26
N SER A 210 -1.98 -7.64 3.63
CA SER A 210 -2.37 -7.88 5.03
C SER A 210 -1.85 -9.22 5.55
N MET A 211 -1.77 -10.26 4.71
CA MET A 211 -1.19 -11.55 5.08
C MET A 211 0.32 -11.47 5.25
N MET A 212 1.03 -10.76 4.36
CA MET A 212 2.47 -10.48 4.54
C MET A 212 2.73 -9.68 5.82
N ASN A 213 1.86 -8.73 6.15
CA ASN A 213 1.89 -7.98 7.42
C ASN A 213 1.58 -8.84 8.65
N TYR A 214 0.97 -10.00 8.50
CA TYR A 214 0.81 -10.95 9.58
C TYR A 214 2.02 -11.88 9.70
N PHE A 215 2.40 -12.56 8.62
CA PHE A 215 3.41 -13.61 8.67
C PHE A 215 4.84 -13.08 8.81
N ASN A 216 5.19 -11.99 8.15
CA ASN A 216 6.57 -11.52 8.07
C ASN A 216 7.10 -10.94 9.38
N PRO A 217 6.40 -10.06 10.11
CA PRO A 217 6.91 -9.56 11.39
C PRO A 217 7.11 -10.67 12.43
N LEU A 218 6.26 -11.71 12.40
CA LEU A 218 6.41 -12.88 13.27
C LEU A 218 7.68 -13.71 12.98
N ARG A 219 8.27 -13.52 11.79
CA ARG A 219 9.53 -14.15 11.36
C ARG A 219 10.73 -13.20 11.42
N GLY A 220 10.58 -12.02 12.03
CA GLY A 220 11.66 -11.02 12.14
C GLY A 220 11.93 -10.26 10.83
N ILE A 221 10.96 -10.15 9.95
CA ILE A 221 11.03 -9.40 8.68
C ILE A 221 10.19 -8.14 8.83
N ALA A 222 10.78 -6.97 8.59
CA ALA A 222 10.01 -5.73 8.56
C ALA A 222 9.09 -5.74 7.32
N SER A 223 7.78 -5.58 7.54
CA SER A 223 6.77 -5.49 6.50
C SER A 223 6.27 -4.06 6.42
N MET A 224 6.28 -3.46 5.23
CA MET A 224 6.25 -2.01 5.07
C MET A 224 5.34 -1.56 3.93
N HIS A 225 4.46 -0.61 4.22
CA HIS A 225 3.71 0.15 3.22
C HIS A 225 4.56 1.36 2.80
N CYS A 226 5.46 1.14 1.86
CA CYS A 226 6.43 2.14 1.42
C CYS A 226 6.81 1.93 -0.05
N SER A 227 7.31 2.98 -0.69
CA SER A 227 8.08 2.85 -1.93
C SER A 227 9.54 2.59 -1.59
N ALA A 228 10.28 1.99 -2.51
CA ALA A 228 11.71 1.76 -2.36
C ALA A 228 12.45 1.94 -3.68
N ASN A 229 13.63 2.53 -3.60
CA ASN A 229 14.56 2.63 -4.73
C ASN A 229 16.00 2.36 -4.27
N THR A 230 16.89 2.18 -5.22
CA THR A 230 18.33 2.02 -4.97
C THR A 230 19.11 2.97 -5.86
N ASN A 231 20.37 3.29 -5.48
CA ASN A 231 21.29 4.02 -6.34
C ASN A 231 21.61 3.21 -7.62
N MET A 232 22.21 3.83 -8.61
CA MET A 232 22.48 3.20 -9.91
C MET A 232 23.41 1.99 -9.80
N ASP A 233 24.33 2.00 -8.83
CA ASP A 233 25.28 0.91 -8.57
C ASP A 233 24.68 -0.21 -7.69
N GLU A 234 23.43 -0.07 -7.24
CA GLU A 234 22.72 -1.05 -6.40
C GLU A 234 23.49 -1.41 -5.11
N THR A 235 24.12 -0.41 -4.49
CA THR A 235 24.90 -0.57 -3.24
C THR A 235 24.15 -0.15 -1.99
N GLU A 236 23.12 0.69 -2.13
CA GLU A 236 22.30 1.17 -1.03
C GLU A 236 20.87 1.49 -1.49
N SER A 237 19.92 1.23 -0.63
CA SER A 237 18.50 1.53 -0.88
C SER A 237 18.00 2.66 0.01
N ALA A 238 16.93 3.32 -0.45
CA ALA A 238 16.13 4.26 0.33
C ALA A 238 14.67 3.80 0.32
N ILE A 239 13.99 3.95 1.44
CA ILE A 239 12.58 3.63 1.59
C ILE A 239 11.79 4.87 2.00
N PHE A 240 10.60 5.01 1.39
CA PHE A 240 9.74 6.18 1.51
C PHE A 240 8.36 5.75 2.01
N PHE A 241 8.05 6.08 3.23
CA PHE A 241 6.70 5.95 3.77
C PHE A 241 5.90 7.22 3.52
N GLY A 242 4.61 7.09 3.36
CA GLY A 242 3.75 8.25 3.20
C GLY A 242 2.33 7.86 2.80
N LEU A 243 1.37 8.65 3.23
CA LEU A 243 -0.04 8.53 2.84
C LEU A 243 -0.28 9.15 1.46
N SER A 244 -1.49 8.95 0.93
CA SER A 244 -1.89 9.58 -0.33
C SER A 244 -1.70 11.10 -0.29
N GLY A 245 -1.13 11.67 -1.34
CA GLY A 245 -0.91 13.12 -1.47
C GLY A 245 0.38 13.65 -0.82
N THR A 246 1.17 12.80 -0.16
CA THR A 246 2.47 13.21 0.43
C THR A 246 3.63 13.20 -0.57
N GLY A 247 3.42 12.67 -1.78
CA GLY A 247 4.44 12.62 -2.82
C GLY A 247 5.27 11.32 -2.84
N LYS A 248 4.82 10.26 -2.15
CA LYS A 248 5.54 8.97 -2.07
C LYS A 248 6.02 8.47 -3.44
N THR A 249 5.12 8.28 -4.39
CA THR A 249 5.46 7.79 -5.74
C THR A 249 6.34 8.78 -6.49
N THR A 250 5.99 10.06 -6.50
CA THR A 250 6.73 11.11 -7.21
C THR A 250 8.18 11.26 -6.72
N LEU A 251 8.41 11.15 -5.40
CA LEU A 251 9.73 11.35 -4.80
C LEU A 251 10.59 10.08 -4.84
N SER A 252 9.98 8.89 -4.85
CA SER A 252 10.71 7.64 -4.98
C SER A 252 11.07 7.28 -6.43
N THR A 253 10.34 7.84 -7.40
CA THR A 253 10.64 7.72 -8.83
C THR A 253 11.58 8.85 -9.23
N ASP A 254 12.86 8.52 -9.40
CA ASP A 254 13.93 9.46 -9.75
C ASP A 254 14.74 8.85 -10.89
N PRO A 255 14.99 9.59 -12.00
CA PRO A 255 15.80 9.08 -13.11
C PRO A 255 17.24 8.76 -12.73
N LYS A 256 17.73 9.26 -11.59
CA LYS A 256 19.05 8.97 -11.03
C LYS A 256 19.09 7.70 -10.16
N ARG A 257 17.95 7.04 -9.95
CA ARG A 257 17.85 5.85 -9.10
C ARG A 257 17.02 4.78 -9.80
N LYS A 258 17.17 3.52 -9.38
CA LYS A 258 16.36 2.40 -9.88
C LYS A 258 15.24 2.08 -8.93
N LEU A 259 14.02 1.99 -9.41
CA LEU A 259 12.86 1.61 -8.62
C LEU A 259 12.95 0.13 -8.22
N ILE A 260 12.75 -0.18 -6.94
CA ILE A 260 12.52 -1.54 -6.43
C ILE A 260 11.03 -1.83 -6.48
N GLY A 261 10.21 -0.91 -6.01
CA GLY A 261 8.75 -0.95 -6.06
C GLY A 261 8.13 0.33 -5.50
N ASP A 262 6.84 0.51 -5.75
CA ASP A 262 6.15 1.77 -5.46
C ASP A 262 5.25 1.75 -4.20
N ASP A 263 4.95 0.54 -3.61
CA ASP A 263 3.90 0.48 -2.59
C ASP A 263 4.15 -0.50 -1.42
N GLU A 264 4.61 -1.74 -1.66
CA GLU A 264 4.64 -2.81 -0.65
C GLU A 264 5.97 -3.55 -0.62
N HIS A 265 6.66 -3.52 0.51
CA HIS A 265 8.00 -4.10 0.63
C HIS A 265 8.20 -4.87 1.93
N GLY A 266 9.14 -5.82 1.88
CA GLY A 266 9.77 -6.44 3.03
C GLY A 266 11.23 -6.01 3.17
N TRP A 267 11.73 -6.06 4.39
CA TRP A 267 13.15 -5.87 4.68
C TRP A 267 13.62 -6.99 5.61
N ASP A 268 14.40 -7.90 5.07
CA ASP A 268 14.97 -9.02 5.78
C ASP A 268 16.50 -8.85 6.02
N ASN A 269 17.19 -9.93 6.29
CA ASN A 269 18.63 -9.90 6.54
C ASN A 269 19.48 -9.82 5.26
N GLU A 270 18.86 -9.90 4.08
CA GLU A 270 19.53 -9.76 2.78
C GLU A 270 19.35 -8.37 2.16
N GLY A 271 18.28 -7.67 2.54
CA GLY A 271 17.97 -6.34 2.01
C GLY A 271 16.47 -6.07 1.86
N VAL A 272 16.14 -5.06 1.07
CA VAL A 272 14.76 -4.65 0.76
C VAL A 272 14.27 -5.39 -0.46
N PHE A 273 13.04 -5.88 -0.43
CA PHE A 273 12.42 -6.58 -1.56
C PHE A 273 10.95 -6.20 -1.74
N ASN A 274 10.53 -6.16 -2.99
CA ASN A 274 9.15 -5.86 -3.36
C ASN A 274 8.25 -7.08 -3.12
N TYR A 275 7.02 -6.86 -2.64
CA TYR A 275 6.01 -7.91 -2.58
C TYR A 275 5.32 -8.16 -3.91
N GLU A 276 5.38 -7.20 -4.82
CA GLU A 276 4.58 -7.12 -6.02
C GLU A 276 5.38 -7.38 -7.30
N GLY A 277 4.68 -7.82 -8.35
CA GLY A 277 5.21 -8.00 -9.70
C GLY A 277 4.89 -6.85 -10.65
N GLY A 278 4.16 -5.84 -10.19
CA GLY A 278 3.73 -4.69 -10.95
C GLY A 278 3.40 -3.49 -10.09
N CYS A 279 2.81 -2.48 -10.70
CA CYS A 279 2.39 -1.25 -10.06
C CYS A 279 0.87 -1.05 -10.17
N TYR A 280 0.28 -0.38 -9.18
CA TYR A 280 -1.15 -0.06 -9.13
C TYR A 280 -1.36 1.41 -8.80
N ALA A 281 -1.42 2.23 -9.82
CA ALA A 281 -1.44 3.69 -9.70
C ALA A 281 -2.85 4.28 -9.82
N LYS A 282 -3.08 5.43 -9.18
CA LYS A 282 -4.23 6.30 -9.47
C LYS A 282 -4.00 7.01 -10.79
N VAL A 283 -5.07 7.14 -11.58
CA VAL A 283 -5.01 7.82 -12.88
C VAL A 283 -6.02 8.96 -13.02
N ILE A 284 -6.71 9.33 -11.94
CA ILE A 284 -7.55 10.53 -11.98
C ILE A 284 -6.69 11.77 -12.22
N ASN A 285 -7.09 12.57 -13.21
CA ASN A 285 -6.34 13.75 -13.68
C ASN A 285 -4.89 13.42 -14.11
N LEU A 286 -4.63 12.18 -14.56
CA LEU A 286 -3.30 11.80 -15.03
C LEU A 286 -2.89 12.69 -16.21
N ASP A 287 -1.71 13.27 -16.10
CA ASP A 287 -1.13 14.14 -17.10
C ASP A 287 0.24 13.62 -17.56
N LYS A 288 0.46 13.57 -18.85
CA LYS A 288 1.65 12.99 -19.47
C LYS A 288 2.94 13.74 -19.12
N GLU A 289 2.86 15.05 -18.92
CA GLU A 289 4.05 15.86 -18.64
C GLU A 289 4.47 15.79 -17.17
N SER A 290 3.49 15.70 -16.27
CA SER A 290 3.74 15.64 -14.83
C SER A 290 4.04 14.24 -14.33
N GLU A 291 3.44 13.20 -14.94
CA GLU A 291 3.60 11.78 -14.53
C GLU A 291 3.90 10.87 -15.75
N PRO A 292 5.01 11.12 -16.46
CA PRO A 292 5.33 10.44 -17.72
C PRO A 292 5.49 8.92 -17.56
N ASP A 293 6.03 8.44 -16.45
CA ASP A 293 6.26 7.01 -16.21
C ASP A 293 4.94 6.24 -16.12
N ILE A 294 3.97 6.77 -15.37
CA ILE A 294 2.64 6.14 -15.26
C ILE A 294 1.92 6.21 -16.60
N TYR A 295 1.93 7.38 -17.27
CA TYR A 295 1.26 7.54 -18.56
C TYR A 295 1.82 6.59 -19.63
N ASN A 296 3.13 6.48 -19.75
CA ASN A 296 3.80 5.61 -20.72
C ASN A 296 3.65 4.11 -20.37
N ALA A 297 3.37 3.78 -19.11
CA ALA A 297 3.08 2.40 -18.70
C ALA A 297 1.68 1.95 -19.12
N ILE A 298 0.76 2.88 -19.47
CA ILE A 298 -0.58 2.56 -19.98
C ILE A 298 -0.46 2.18 -21.45
N ARG A 299 -0.33 0.90 -21.71
CA ARG A 299 -0.20 0.30 -23.03
C ARG A 299 -0.68 -1.14 -22.97
N ARG A 300 -0.50 -1.93 -24.03
CA ARG A 300 -0.80 -3.37 -24.03
C ARG A 300 -0.30 -4.03 -22.74
N ASP A 301 -1.10 -4.90 -22.13
CA ASP A 301 -0.91 -5.58 -20.85
C ASP A 301 -1.17 -4.71 -19.59
N ALA A 302 -1.47 -3.42 -19.74
CA ALA A 302 -2.02 -2.62 -18.66
C ALA A 302 -3.53 -2.79 -18.56
N LEU A 303 -4.06 -2.76 -17.34
CA LEU A 303 -5.50 -2.86 -17.04
C LEU A 303 -5.96 -1.61 -16.29
N LEU A 304 -6.84 -0.83 -16.92
CA LEU A 304 -7.51 0.32 -16.32
C LEU A 304 -8.77 -0.14 -15.57
N GLU A 305 -9.08 0.49 -14.46
CA GLU A 305 -10.29 0.24 -13.67
C GLU A 305 -11.08 1.54 -13.46
N ASN A 306 -12.36 1.51 -13.85
CA ASN A 306 -13.35 2.58 -13.64
C ASN A 306 -13.01 3.92 -14.32
N VAL A 307 -12.22 3.89 -15.37
CA VAL A 307 -11.93 5.06 -16.18
C VAL A 307 -13.02 5.24 -17.22
N THR A 308 -13.42 6.46 -17.51
CA THR A 308 -14.38 6.74 -18.59
C THR A 308 -13.69 6.68 -19.94
N VAL A 309 -14.23 5.85 -20.82
CA VAL A 309 -13.74 5.62 -22.18
C VAL A 309 -14.91 5.73 -23.14
N ASP A 310 -14.78 6.51 -24.21
CA ASP A 310 -15.82 6.66 -25.24
C ASP A 310 -15.91 5.46 -26.19
N ALA A 311 -16.82 5.54 -27.17
CA ALA A 311 -17.05 4.46 -28.13
C ALA A 311 -15.83 4.20 -29.04
N GLU A 312 -15.02 5.23 -29.29
CA GLU A 312 -13.81 5.19 -30.09
C GLU A 312 -12.57 4.73 -29.30
N GLY A 313 -12.71 4.48 -28.00
CA GLY A 313 -11.64 4.03 -27.12
C GLY A 313 -10.84 5.17 -26.49
N LYS A 314 -11.26 6.42 -26.65
CA LYS A 314 -10.56 7.58 -26.08
C LYS A 314 -10.78 7.68 -24.58
N ILE A 315 -9.70 7.88 -23.86
CA ILE A 315 -9.69 7.91 -22.39
C ILE A 315 -9.92 9.34 -21.89
N ASN A 316 -10.78 9.48 -20.86
CA ASN A 316 -10.95 10.72 -20.12
C ASN A 316 -10.49 10.54 -18.66
N PHE A 317 -9.23 10.86 -18.37
CA PHE A 317 -8.68 10.78 -17.02
C PHE A 317 -9.24 11.83 -16.05
N ALA A 318 -9.87 12.90 -16.54
CA ALA A 318 -10.43 13.96 -15.70
C ALA A 318 -11.86 13.66 -15.21
N ASP A 319 -12.52 12.66 -15.80
CA ASP A 319 -13.91 12.33 -15.47
C ASP A 319 -14.00 11.60 -14.13
N LYS A 320 -14.78 12.16 -13.23
CA LYS A 320 -15.05 11.67 -11.87
C LYS A 320 -16.45 11.06 -11.73
N SER A 321 -17.20 10.93 -12.81
CA SER A 321 -18.61 10.51 -12.79
C SER A 321 -18.80 9.11 -12.22
N VAL A 322 -17.83 8.20 -12.45
CA VAL A 322 -17.81 6.86 -11.87
C VAL A 322 -17.20 6.89 -10.48
N THR A 323 -15.98 7.41 -10.36
CA THR A 323 -15.23 7.51 -9.10
C THR A 323 -14.02 8.44 -9.24
N GLU A 324 -13.56 8.99 -8.11
CA GLU A 324 -12.24 9.64 -8.04
C GLU A 324 -11.09 8.62 -7.85
N ASN A 325 -11.41 7.32 -7.65
CA ASN A 325 -10.45 6.24 -7.44
C ASN A 325 -10.22 5.43 -8.71
N THR A 326 -10.11 6.09 -9.86
CA THR A 326 -9.70 5.44 -11.10
C THR A 326 -8.28 4.90 -10.98
N ARG A 327 -8.03 3.71 -11.53
CA ARG A 327 -6.77 2.98 -11.36
C ARG A 327 -6.24 2.41 -12.65
N VAL A 328 -4.94 2.13 -12.65
CA VAL A 328 -4.28 1.26 -13.63
C VAL A 328 -3.37 0.28 -12.91
N SER A 329 -3.41 -0.99 -13.32
CA SER A 329 -2.38 -1.96 -12.99
C SER A 329 -1.54 -2.28 -14.23
N TYR A 330 -0.24 -2.42 -14.04
CA TYR A 330 0.69 -2.81 -15.11
C TYR A 330 1.89 -3.57 -14.55
N PRO A 331 2.49 -4.47 -15.34
CA PRO A 331 3.69 -5.18 -14.90
C PRO A 331 4.86 -4.20 -14.71
N ILE A 332 5.71 -4.45 -13.71
CA ILE A 332 6.77 -3.51 -13.32
C ILE A 332 7.76 -3.19 -14.46
N HIS A 333 7.94 -4.11 -15.42
CA HIS A 333 8.82 -3.91 -16.57
C HIS A 333 8.30 -2.87 -17.58
N HIS A 334 7.07 -2.35 -17.39
CA HIS A 334 6.62 -1.18 -18.14
C HIS A 334 7.35 0.10 -17.72
N ILE A 335 7.95 0.11 -16.54
CA ILE A 335 8.85 1.19 -16.08
C ILE A 335 10.29 0.84 -16.52
N GLU A 336 10.99 1.81 -17.10
CA GLU A 336 12.33 1.57 -17.66
C GLU A 336 13.39 1.44 -16.58
N ASN A 337 13.37 2.34 -15.59
CA ASN A 337 14.41 2.48 -14.58
C ASN A 337 14.09 1.67 -13.33
N ILE A 338 14.15 0.35 -13.45
CA ILE A 338 13.87 -0.61 -12.36
C ILE A 338 15.08 -1.51 -12.07
N VAL A 339 15.09 -2.08 -10.87
CA VAL A 339 16.03 -3.14 -10.51
C VAL A 339 15.68 -4.43 -11.27
N LYS A 340 16.66 -5.05 -11.90
CA LYS A 340 16.54 -6.30 -12.68
C LYS A 340 17.51 -7.35 -12.16
N PRO A 341 17.21 -8.64 -12.33
CA PRO A 341 16.01 -9.27 -12.90
C PRO A 341 14.86 -9.41 -11.92
N VAL A 342 15.09 -9.19 -10.63
CA VAL A 342 14.12 -9.36 -9.54
C VAL A 342 14.08 -8.08 -8.72
N SER A 343 12.90 -7.63 -8.33
CA SER A 343 12.68 -6.41 -7.54
C SER A 343 13.17 -6.57 -6.08
N LYS A 344 14.47 -6.71 -5.91
CA LYS A 344 15.18 -6.69 -4.61
C LYS A 344 16.38 -5.74 -4.71
N GLY A 345 16.71 -5.11 -3.59
CA GLY A 345 17.84 -4.21 -3.46
C GLY A 345 18.61 -4.47 -2.18
N PRO A 346 19.74 -3.80 -1.99
CA PRO A 346 20.52 -3.86 -0.77
C PRO A 346 19.75 -3.31 0.43
N HIS A 347 20.33 -3.38 1.60
CA HIS A 347 19.78 -2.78 2.81
C HIS A 347 19.53 -1.28 2.62
N ALA A 348 18.43 -0.80 3.19
CA ALA A 348 18.17 0.62 3.24
C ALA A 348 19.18 1.34 4.13
N LYS A 349 19.65 2.49 3.66
CA LYS A 349 20.48 3.44 4.42
C LYS A 349 19.66 4.65 4.87
N GLN A 350 18.63 4.99 4.11
CA GLN A 350 17.73 6.11 4.40
C GLN A 350 16.30 5.61 4.55
N VAL A 351 15.68 5.97 5.67
CA VAL A 351 14.27 5.74 5.96
C VAL A 351 13.58 7.09 6.01
N ILE A 352 12.68 7.36 5.07
CA ILE A 352 12.08 8.66 4.87
C ILE A 352 10.58 8.58 5.15
N PHE A 353 10.11 9.30 6.16
CA PHE A 353 8.70 9.47 6.48
C PHE A 353 8.19 10.75 5.83
N LEU A 354 7.34 10.62 4.80
CA LEU A 354 6.72 11.75 4.13
C LEU A 354 5.43 12.15 4.84
N SER A 355 5.31 13.41 5.15
CA SER A 355 4.12 14.03 5.72
C SER A 355 3.74 15.26 4.90
N ALA A 356 2.46 15.54 4.76
CA ALA A 356 1.99 16.80 4.22
C ALA A 356 1.27 17.56 5.35
N ASP A 357 2.00 18.39 6.08
CA ASP A 357 1.46 19.20 7.16
C ASP A 357 0.70 20.41 6.59
N ALA A 358 -0.59 20.52 6.89
CA ALA A 358 -1.43 21.66 6.49
C ALA A 358 -1.50 22.75 7.56
N PHE A 359 -0.86 22.55 8.72
CA PHE A 359 -0.86 23.52 9.82
C PHE A 359 0.32 24.49 9.75
N GLY A 360 1.34 24.17 8.95
CA GLY A 360 2.55 24.98 8.80
C GLY A 360 3.51 24.89 10.00
N VAL A 361 3.48 23.79 10.73
CA VAL A 361 4.23 23.57 11.97
C VAL A 361 5.50 22.76 11.76
N LEU A 362 5.40 21.66 11.00
CA LEU A 362 6.51 20.74 10.84
C LEU A 362 7.62 21.33 9.96
N PRO A 363 8.90 21.16 10.35
CA PRO A 363 10.03 21.53 9.50
C PRO A 363 9.98 20.79 8.17
N PRO A 364 10.53 21.34 7.08
CA PRO A 364 10.68 20.65 5.81
C PRO A 364 11.45 19.34 5.91
N VAL A 365 12.41 19.28 6.84
CA VAL A 365 13.11 18.04 7.18
C VAL A 365 13.51 18.02 8.65
N SER A 366 13.38 16.85 9.28
CA SER A 366 13.85 16.58 10.64
C SER A 366 14.66 15.29 10.64
N ILE A 367 15.81 15.33 11.31
CA ILE A 367 16.65 14.16 11.54
C ILE A 367 16.15 13.48 12.81
N LEU A 368 15.77 12.22 12.74
CA LEU A 368 15.15 11.49 13.84
C LEU A 368 16.16 10.55 14.52
N ASN A 369 16.14 10.51 15.85
CA ASN A 369 16.79 9.42 16.59
C ASN A 369 15.92 8.13 16.50
N PRO A 370 16.44 6.96 16.93
CA PRO A 370 15.69 5.70 16.81
C PRO A 370 14.33 5.69 17.51
N GLU A 371 14.21 6.30 18.67
CA GLU A 371 12.95 6.38 19.42
C GLU A 371 11.95 7.31 18.74
N GLN A 372 12.40 8.46 18.25
CA GLN A 372 11.58 9.35 17.44
C GLN A 372 11.14 8.68 16.14
N ALA A 373 12.02 7.93 15.47
CA ALA A 373 11.66 7.19 14.28
C ALA A 373 10.48 6.24 14.54
N GLN A 374 10.50 5.49 15.65
CA GLN A 374 9.39 4.62 16.06
C GLN A 374 8.12 5.43 16.37
N TYR A 375 8.24 6.52 17.14
CA TYR A 375 7.09 7.35 17.53
C TYR A 375 6.36 7.92 16.31
N TYR A 376 7.10 8.53 15.38
CA TYR A 376 6.51 9.15 14.19
C TYR A 376 6.09 8.14 13.13
N PHE A 377 6.74 6.98 13.05
CA PHE A 377 6.27 5.84 12.27
C PHE A 377 4.93 5.30 12.78
N LEU A 378 4.79 5.10 14.09
CA LEU A 378 3.53 4.70 14.72
C LEU A 378 2.43 5.73 14.52
N SER A 379 2.77 7.01 14.55
CA SER A 379 1.80 8.09 14.33
C SER A 379 1.29 8.12 12.89
N GLY A 380 2.18 8.01 11.89
CA GLY A 380 1.81 8.01 10.46
C GLY A 380 1.00 9.24 10.08
N PHE A 381 1.53 10.43 10.40
CA PHE A 381 0.81 11.69 10.28
C PHE A 381 0.82 12.26 8.87
N THR A 382 -0.32 12.79 8.46
CA THR A 382 -0.48 13.78 7.40
C THR A 382 -1.67 14.68 7.72
N ALA A 383 -1.85 15.76 6.98
CA ALA A 383 -3.06 16.58 7.09
C ALA A 383 -3.73 16.72 5.73
N LYS A 384 -5.05 16.71 5.73
CA LYS A 384 -5.87 17.00 4.56
C LYS A 384 -6.23 18.47 4.56
N LEU A 385 -6.08 19.11 3.40
CA LEU A 385 -6.52 20.50 3.21
C LEU A 385 -8.04 20.60 3.08
N ALA A 386 -8.58 21.76 3.46
CA ALA A 386 -9.93 22.15 3.12
C ALA A 386 -10.16 22.05 1.60
N GLY A 387 -11.28 21.43 1.20
CA GLY A 387 -11.68 21.30 -0.20
C GLY A 387 -10.97 20.19 -1.00
N THR A 388 -10.04 19.42 -0.40
CA THR A 388 -9.36 18.31 -1.08
C THR A 388 -10.18 17.02 -1.12
N GLU A 389 -11.12 16.88 -0.20
CA GLU A 389 -12.11 15.78 -0.16
C GLU A 389 -13.48 16.32 0.22
N ARG A 390 -14.54 15.62 -0.19
CA ARG A 390 -15.93 16.02 0.13
C ARG A 390 -16.14 16.04 1.65
N GLY A 391 -16.54 17.20 2.17
CA GLY A 391 -16.82 17.38 3.59
C GLY A 391 -15.63 17.88 4.42
N ILE A 392 -14.45 18.11 3.83
CA ILE A 392 -13.30 18.70 4.50
C ILE A 392 -13.34 20.23 4.29
N THR A 393 -13.72 20.97 5.33
CA THR A 393 -13.85 22.44 5.32
C THR A 393 -12.67 23.15 5.98
N GLU A 394 -11.88 22.43 6.79
CA GLU A 394 -10.69 22.93 7.49
C GLU A 394 -9.56 21.91 7.40
N PRO A 395 -8.29 22.31 7.60
CA PRO A 395 -7.18 21.38 7.69
C PRO A 395 -7.43 20.32 8.77
N THR A 396 -7.47 19.06 8.36
CA THR A 396 -7.81 17.94 9.24
C THR A 396 -6.62 17.00 9.38
N PRO A 397 -6.13 16.76 10.60
CA PRO A 397 -5.05 15.81 10.82
C PRO A 397 -5.54 14.38 10.57
N THR A 398 -4.70 13.60 9.92
CA THR A 398 -4.93 12.17 9.67
C THR A 398 -3.75 11.39 10.24
N PHE A 399 -4.05 10.42 11.10
CA PHE A 399 -3.07 9.52 11.67
C PHE A 399 -3.38 8.11 11.21
N SER A 400 -2.42 7.48 10.54
CA SER A 400 -2.52 6.10 10.07
C SER A 400 -1.29 5.33 10.54
N ALA A 401 -1.46 4.49 11.55
CA ALA A 401 -0.36 3.76 12.15
C ALA A 401 0.52 3.09 11.10
N CYS A 402 1.83 3.27 11.21
CA CYS A 402 2.83 2.73 10.28
C CYS A 402 2.58 3.10 8.81
N PHE A 403 1.88 4.23 8.54
CA PHE A 403 1.43 4.66 7.22
C PHE A 403 0.53 3.66 6.48
N GLY A 404 -0.05 2.69 7.19
CA GLY A 404 -0.82 1.61 6.57
C GLY A 404 -1.81 0.94 7.52
N ALA A 405 -2.45 1.67 8.44
CA ALA A 405 -3.29 1.14 9.52
C ALA A 405 -4.33 0.11 9.04
N ALA A 406 -4.95 0.32 7.90
CA ALA A 406 -5.95 -0.58 7.33
C ALA A 406 -5.43 -1.99 6.98
N PHE A 407 -4.11 -2.16 6.89
CA PHE A 407 -3.45 -3.40 6.48
C PHE A 407 -2.71 -4.10 7.63
N LEU A 408 -2.67 -3.49 8.81
CA LEU A 408 -1.97 -4.06 9.96
C LEU A 408 -2.80 -5.15 10.60
N SER A 409 -2.26 -6.34 10.68
CA SER A 409 -2.91 -7.49 11.33
C SER A 409 -2.42 -7.71 12.76
N LEU A 410 -1.20 -7.27 13.08
CA LEU A 410 -0.60 -7.31 14.41
C LEU A 410 -0.66 -5.93 15.07
N HIS A 411 -0.37 -5.88 16.38
CA HIS A 411 -0.26 -4.60 17.09
C HIS A 411 0.80 -3.71 16.42
N PRO A 412 0.53 -2.41 16.18
CA PRO A 412 1.43 -1.53 15.43
C PRO A 412 2.86 -1.46 15.95
N THR A 413 3.08 -1.59 17.26
CA THR A 413 4.42 -1.61 17.86
C THR A 413 5.29 -2.74 17.31
N LYS A 414 4.70 -3.86 16.87
CA LYS A 414 5.46 -4.96 16.26
C LYS A 414 6.15 -4.55 14.96
N TYR A 415 5.49 -3.75 14.15
CA TYR A 415 6.07 -3.21 12.90
C TYR A 415 7.17 -2.20 13.17
N ALA A 416 6.97 -1.33 14.16
CA ALA A 416 7.97 -0.36 14.58
C ALA A 416 9.24 -1.05 15.13
N GLU A 417 9.09 -2.08 15.96
CA GLU A 417 10.20 -2.89 16.46
C GLU A 417 11.01 -3.52 15.33
N GLU A 418 10.35 -4.16 14.35
CA GLU A 418 11.08 -4.82 13.26
C GLU A 418 11.77 -3.81 12.34
N LEU A 419 11.16 -2.64 12.09
CA LEU A 419 11.81 -1.57 11.32
C LEU A 419 13.07 -1.08 12.02
N VAL A 420 13.00 -0.78 13.32
CA VAL A 420 14.16 -0.27 14.09
C VAL A 420 15.25 -1.32 14.21
N LYS A 421 14.94 -2.59 14.43
CA LYS A 421 15.94 -3.67 14.39
C LYS A 421 16.72 -3.69 13.08
N LYS A 422 16.05 -3.50 11.93
CA LYS A 422 16.73 -3.42 10.63
C LYS A 422 17.58 -2.15 10.51
N MET A 423 17.09 -1.02 11.00
CA MET A 423 17.84 0.23 11.01
C MET A 423 19.12 0.12 11.87
N GLU A 424 19.02 -0.43 13.07
CA GLU A 424 20.16 -0.65 13.97
C GLU A 424 21.19 -1.60 13.35
N MET A 425 20.73 -2.71 12.78
CA MET A 425 21.60 -3.69 12.11
C MET A 425 22.41 -3.09 10.96
N THR A 426 21.84 -2.11 10.24
CA THR A 426 22.43 -1.56 9.02
C THR A 426 23.01 -0.16 9.18
N GLY A 427 22.79 0.48 10.33
CA GLY A 427 23.13 1.88 10.57
C GLY A 427 22.28 2.87 9.76
N ALA A 428 21.07 2.45 9.33
CA ALA A 428 20.16 3.31 8.57
C ALA A 428 19.69 4.51 9.40
N LYS A 429 19.55 5.66 8.75
CA LYS A 429 19.08 6.92 9.34
C LYS A 429 17.62 7.18 8.98
N ALA A 430 16.88 7.79 9.89
CA ALA A 430 15.48 8.17 9.68
C ALA A 430 15.31 9.68 9.60
N TYR A 431 14.41 10.09 8.69
CA TYR A 431 14.09 11.49 8.44
C TYR A 431 12.57 11.65 8.32
N LEU A 432 12.04 12.71 8.91
CA LEU A 432 10.67 13.17 8.67
C LEU A 432 10.73 14.32 7.67
N VAL A 433 10.13 14.17 6.51
CA VAL A 433 10.12 15.18 5.45
C VAL A 433 8.70 15.69 5.25
N ASN A 434 8.53 17.00 5.47
CA ASN A 434 7.26 17.69 5.28
C ASN A 434 7.16 18.22 3.84
N THR A 435 6.24 17.65 3.06
CA THR A 435 5.90 18.09 1.69
C THR A 435 4.67 18.99 1.66
N GLY A 436 4.20 19.42 2.80
CA GLY A 436 2.99 20.22 3.00
C GLY A 436 3.26 21.73 2.95
N TRP A 437 2.69 22.45 3.89
CA TRP A 437 2.69 23.91 3.93
C TRP A 437 3.59 24.44 5.05
N ASN A 438 3.97 25.68 4.94
CA ASN A 438 4.69 26.44 5.96
C ASN A 438 3.89 27.66 6.43
N GLY A 439 4.46 28.48 7.29
CA GLY A 439 3.79 29.64 7.88
C GLY A 439 3.37 30.72 6.87
N THR A 440 3.92 30.73 5.66
CA THR A 440 3.48 31.65 4.59
C THR A 440 2.14 31.24 3.96
N GLY A 441 1.56 30.10 4.36
CA GLY A 441 0.36 29.55 3.74
C GLY A 441 0.60 28.95 2.35
N LYS A 442 1.86 28.83 1.93
CA LYS A 442 2.26 28.19 0.67
C LYS A 442 2.79 26.78 0.91
N ARG A 443 2.53 25.89 -0.04
CA ARG A 443 3.12 24.56 -0.03
C ARG A 443 4.62 24.66 -0.31
N ILE A 444 5.42 23.87 0.41
CA ILE A 444 6.85 23.73 0.18
C ILE A 444 7.06 23.29 -1.28
N SER A 445 7.95 23.96 -1.99
CA SER A 445 8.13 23.71 -3.41
C SER A 445 8.67 22.30 -3.67
N ILE A 446 8.28 21.72 -4.80
CA ILE A 446 8.83 20.41 -5.22
C ILE A 446 10.35 20.49 -5.43
N ARG A 447 10.87 21.64 -5.85
CA ARG A 447 12.29 21.89 -5.99
C ARG A 447 13.02 21.79 -4.65
N ASP A 448 12.52 22.47 -3.61
CA ASP A 448 13.13 22.41 -2.28
C ASP A 448 13.00 21.02 -1.67
N THR A 449 11.85 20.37 -1.85
CA THR A 449 11.64 18.98 -1.42
C THR A 449 12.63 18.02 -2.08
N ARG A 450 12.86 18.14 -3.39
CA ARG A 450 13.87 17.33 -4.11
C ARG A 450 15.28 17.64 -3.62
N GLY A 451 15.62 18.90 -3.38
CA GLY A 451 16.91 19.29 -2.80
C GLY A 451 17.14 18.65 -1.42
N ILE A 452 16.09 18.60 -0.59
CA ILE A 452 16.14 17.92 0.71
C ILE A 452 16.36 16.40 0.53
N ILE A 453 15.60 15.77 -0.37
CA ILE A 453 15.76 14.34 -0.66
C ILE A 453 17.18 14.05 -1.20
N ASP A 454 17.68 14.85 -2.13
CA ASP A 454 19.05 14.71 -2.64
C ASP A 454 20.09 14.80 -1.50
N ALA A 455 19.94 15.77 -0.58
CA ALA A 455 20.82 15.93 0.57
C ALA A 455 20.75 14.74 1.57
N ILE A 456 19.59 14.10 1.69
CA ILE A 456 19.44 12.86 2.46
C ILE A 456 20.17 11.72 1.76
N LEU A 457 19.97 11.56 0.47
CA LEU A 457 20.48 10.43 -0.32
C LEU A 457 22.00 10.48 -0.53
N ASP A 458 22.58 11.68 -0.68
CA ASP A 458 24.04 11.87 -0.83
C ASP A 458 24.78 12.03 0.50
N GLY A 459 24.04 12.07 1.63
CA GLY A 459 24.59 12.20 2.97
C GLY A 459 25.07 13.61 3.34
N SER A 460 24.84 14.63 2.51
CA SER A 460 25.24 16.02 2.83
C SER A 460 24.48 16.59 4.04
N ILE A 461 23.25 16.12 4.27
CA ILE A 461 22.47 16.50 5.46
C ILE A 461 23.17 16.13 6.78
N GLU A 462 23.94 15.06 6.81
CA GLU A 462 24.66 14.61 8.03
C GLU A 462 25.84 15.54 8.39
N LYS A 463 26.31 16.32 7.44
CA LYS A 463 27.42 17.27 7.61
C LYS A 463 26.94 18.69 7.85
N ALA A 464 25.65 18.94 7.67
CA ALA A 464 25.05 20.25 7.84
C ALA A 464 25.05 20.68 9.31
N PRO A 465 25.24 21.98 9.61
CA PRO A 465 25.01 22.50 10.95
C PRO A 465 23.53 22.37 11.31
N THR A 466 23.25 22.05 12.56
CA THR A 466 21.89 21.75 13.02
C THR A 466 21.47 22.61 14.20
N LYS A 467 20.15 22.70 14.42
CA LYS A 467 19.52 23.25 15.61
C LYS A 467 18.33 22.40 16.03
N THR A 468 17.81 22.58 17.24
CA THR A 468 16.65 21.85 17.76
C THR A 468 15.41 22.74 17.73
N ILE A 469 14.29 22.18 17.27
CA ILE A 469 12.97 22.84 17.25
C ILE A 469 12.22 22.52 18.56
N PRO A 470 11.69 23.52 19.27
CA PRO A 470 10.94 23.31 20.51
C PRO A 470 9.67 22.46 20.30
N TYR A 471 9.13 21.93 21.39
CA TYR A 471 7.97 21.04 21.50
C TYR A 471 8.16 19.65 20.90
N PHE A 472 8.80 19.51 19.77
CA PHE A 472 9.01 18.24 19.06
C PHE A 472 10.42 17.67 19.26
N ASP A 473 11.34 18.47 19.79
CA ASP A 473 12.77 18.15 19.92
C ASP A 473 13.40 17.68 18.59
N PHE A 474 12.85 18.14 17.45
CA PHE A 474 13.39 17.82 16.14
C PHE A 474 14.74 18.49 15.89
N VAL A 475 15.71 17.71 15.47
CA VAL A 475 16.98 18.19 14.95
C VAL A 475 16.80 18.55 13.48
N VAL A 476 17.04 19.82 13.14
CA VAL A 476 16.87 20.32 11.77
C VAL A 476 18.18 20.93 11.27
N PRO A 477 18.50 20.76 9.97
CA PRO A 477 19.64 21.46 9.37
C PRO A 477 19.34 22.95 9.27
N THR A 478 20.37 23.79 9.38
CA THR A 478 20.25 25.25 9.18
C THR A 478 20.58 25.68 7.76
N GLU A 479 21.24 24.80 6.99
CA GLU A 479 21.53 25.00 5.57
C GLU A 479 21.61 23.64 4.86
N LEU A 480 21.18 23.59 3.60
CA LEU A 480 21.32 22.44 2.71
C LEU A 480 21.61 22.90 1.29
N PRO A 481 22.39 22.13 0.49
CA PRO A 481 22.66 22.48 -0.91
C PRO A 481 21.37 22.62 -1.72
N GLY A 482 21.22 23.74 -2.41
CA GLY A 482 20.09 23.97 -3.32
C GLY A 482 18.72 24.21 -2.67
N VAL A 483 18.65 24.31 -1.35
CA VAL A 483 17.43 24.58 -0.58
C VAL A 483 17.49 25.99 0.02
N ASP A 484 16.39 26.72 -0.02
CA ASP A 484 16.32 28.02 0.63
C ASP A 484 16.43 27.85 2.16
N PRO A 485 17.48 28.37 2.82
CA PRO A 485 17.67 28.21 4.26
C PRO A 485 16.55 28.83 5.10
N LYS A 486 15.81 29.79 4.57
CA LYS A 486 14.71 30.46 5.27
C LYS A 486 13.51 29.54 5.57
N ILE A 487 13.38 28.43 4.83
CA ILE A 487 12.28 27.49 5.05
C ILE A 487 12.63 26.40 6.06
N LEU A 488 13.92 26.16 6.35
CA LEU A 488 14.38 25.01 7.14
C LEU A 488 13.93 25.08 8.61
N ASP A 489 13.79 26.29 9.15
CA ASP A 489 13.12 26.51 10.43
C ASP A 489 11.72 27.05 10.17
N PRO A 490 10.65 26.32 10.52
CA PRO A 490 9.29 26.76 10.22
C PRO A 490 8.93 28.07 10.90
N ARG A 491 9.59 28.44 12.02
CA ARG A 491 9.36 29.69 12.74
C ARG A 491 9.72 30.92 11.92
N ASP A 492 10.74 30.80 11.06
CA ASP A 492 11.22 31.86 10.18
C ASP A 492 10.27 32.16 9.01
N THR A 493 9.24 31.31 8.81
CA THR A 493 8.21 31.50 7.77
C THR A 493 6.98 32.27 8.27
N TYR A 494 6.92 32.61 9.55
CA TYR A 494 5.86 33.41 10.19
C TYR A 494 6.29 34.83 10.41
N GLU A 495 5.34 35.75 10.50
CA GLU A 495 5.59 37.15 10.91
C GLU A 495 6.07 37.26 12.36
N CYS A 496 5.57 36.35 13.22
CA CYS A 496 5.96 36.20 14.62
C CYS A 496 6.08 34.73 14.97
N ALA A 497 7.19 34.33 15.61
CA ALA A 497 7.37 32.99 16.16
C ALA A 497 6.25 32.60 17.14
N CYS A 498 5.57 33.54 17.75
CA CYS A 498 4.42 33.30 18.62
C CYS A 498 3.24 32.63 17.88
N GLN A 499 3.01 32.96 16.61
CA GLN A 499 1.97 32.34 15.80
C GLN A 499 2.29 30.87 15.50
N TRP A 500 3.55 30.56 15.22
CA TRP A 500 4.01 29.20 15.09
C TRP A 500 3.84 28.40 16.39
N GLU A 501 4.21 29.03 17.52
CA GLU A 501 4.18 28.39 18.84
C GLU A 501 2.76 27.93 19.23
N GLU A 502 1.75 28.77 18.98
CA GLU A 502 0.34 28.42 19.24
C GLU A 502 -0.07 27.16 18.43
N LYS A 503 0.22 27.16 17.12
CA LYS A 503 -0.09 26.03 16.25
C LYS A 503 0.74 24.78 16.60
N ALA A 504 1.99 24.96 17.01
CA ALA A 504 2.87 23.88 17.41
C ALA A 504 2.36 23.16 18.66
N LYS A 505 1.88 23.91 19.65
CA LYS A 505 1.24 23.34 20.87
C LYS A 505 -0.02 22.56 20.52
N ASP A 506 -0.88 23.08 19.64
CA ASP A 506 -2.07 22.36 19.19
C ASP A 506 -1.71 21.04 18.48
N LEU A 507 -0.79 21.09 17.50
CA LEU A 507 -0.37 19.89 16.77
C LEU A 507 0.34 18.89 17.69
N ALA A 508 1.19 19.34 18.61
CA ALA A 508 1.83 18.51 19.62
C ALA A 508 0.80 17.78 20.48
N GLY A 509 -0.24 18.48 20.94
CA GLY A 509 -1.35 17.89 21.69
C GLY A 509 -2.10 16.80 20.90
N ARG A 510 -2.29 17.00 19.60
CA ARG A 510 -2.91 16.01 18.70
C ARG A 510 -2.06 14.76 18.54
N PHE A 511 -0.73 14.89 18.40
CA PHE A 511 0.19 13.76 18.40
C PHE A 511 0.13 12.96 19.71
N ILE A 512 0.21 13.63 20.84
CA ILE A 512 0.13 13.02 22.17
C ILE A 512 -1.19 12.24 22.34
N LYS A 513 -2.31 12.89 22.00
CA LYS A 513 -3.63 12.25 22.04
C LYS A 513 -3.71 11.03 21.12
N ASN A 514 -3.20 11.13 19.89
CA ASN A 514 -3.21 9.99 18.98
C ASN A 514 -2.33 8.85 19.50
N PHE A 515 -1.17 9.15 20.07
CA PHE A 515 -0.21 8.14 20.51
C PHE A 515 -0.70 7.34 21.73
N SER A 516 -1.62 7.88 22.53
CA SER A 516 -2.17 7.20 23.71
C SER A 516 -2.75 5.81 23.39
N LYS A 517 -3.27 5.60 22.19
CA LYS A 517 -3.78 4.30 21.72
C LYS A 517 -2.74 3.19 21.64
N PHE A 518 -1.45 3.52 21.63
CA PHE A 518 -0.36 2.55 21.55
C PHE A 518 0.24 2.21 22.92
N THR A 519 -0.18 2.88 23.98
CA THR A 519 0.39 2.71 25.33
C THR A 519 -0.19 1.53 26.09
N GLY A 520 -0.99 0.69 25.46
CA GLY A 520 -1.55 -0.52 26.05
C GLY A 520 -0.52 -1.63 26.33
N ASN A 521 0.68 -1.53 25.75
CA ASN A 521 1.81 -2.43 26.00
C ASN A 521 3.09 -1.68 26.41
N GLU A 522 4.09 -2.41 26.90
CA GLU A 522 5.34 -1.82 27.38
C GLU A 522 6.15 -1.15 26.26
N ALA A 523 6.14 -1.71 25.05
CA ALA A 523 6.83 -1.14 23.90
C ALA A 523 6.29 0.25 23.54
N GLY A 524 4.98 0.43 23.53
CA GLY A 524 4.36 1.73 23.30
C GLY A 524 4.60 2.72 24.45
N LYS A 525 4.52 2.27 25.71
CA LYS A 525 4.81 3.12 26.87
C LYS A 525 6.24 3.68 26.84
N ALA A 526 7.21 2.86 26.46
CA ALA A 526 8.62 3.26 26.39
C ALA A 526 8.87 4.39 25.39
N LEU A 527 8.03 4.55 24.37
CA LEU A 527 8.18 5.55 23.31
C LEU A 527 7.51 6.89 23.63
N VAL A 528 6.71 7.00 24.68
CA VAL A 528 5.99 8.25 25.03
C VAL A 528 6.94 9.45 25.14
N ALA A 529 8.11 9.24 25.75
CA ALA A 529 9.11 10.30 25.95
C ALA A 529 9.77 10.79 24.64
N ALA A 530 9.66 10.02 23.54
CA ALA A 530 10.18 10.41 22.23
C ALA A 530 9.21 11.30 21.43
N GLY A 531 7.99 11.45 21.91
CA GLY A 531 6.98 12.32 21.32
C GLY A 531 7.11 13.78 21.71
N PRO A 532 6.19 14.62 21.21
CA PRO A 532 6.14 16.03 21.56
C PRO A 532 5.94 16.26 23.08
N LYS A 533 6.44 17.40 23.55
CA LYS A 533 6.33 17.89 24.94
C LYS A 533 5.60 19.21 24.96
N LEU A 534 4.63 19.39 25.87
CA LEU A 534 3.87 20.62 26.09
C LEU A 534 4.37 21.36 27.33
#